data_3f2564a90bdc8101a8493c6c3e74d485
#
_entry.id   3f2564a90bdc8101a8493c6c3e74d485
#
_cell.length_a   1.000
_cell.length_b   1.000
_cell.length_c   1.000
_cell.angle_alpha   90.00
_cell.angle_beta   90.00
_cell.angle_gamma   90.00
#
_symmetry.space_group_name_H-M   'P 1'
#
loop_
_entity.id
_entity.type
_entity.pdbx_description
1 polymer ?
#
loop_
_entity_poly.entity_id
_entity_poly.type
_entity_poly.pdbx_seq_one_letter_code
_entity_poly.pdbx_strand_id
1 'polypeptide(L)'
;IPARESFTRYLQSYPNGAFSLNAHYYLSLIGKEQKDETGVLEHTGKLLEYPDSPYSEEALLMHGEILFNRKEYKQALADYKQLQARATTAERRQLGVTGVLRCGVLLKDDIEVIQAATALLAEAKLTPELQNEALYYRAKAYLNQKAVKKAADDLKLLAKDTRTLYGAE
;
A
#
# COMPACT_ATOMS: atom_id res chain seq x y z
N ILE A 1 -1.53 -21.43 -20.86
CA ILE A 1 -1.59 -22.10 -19.56
C ILE A 1 -3.05 -22.41 -19.27
N PRO A 2 -3.41 -23.69 -18.98
CA PRO A 2 -4.82 -24.12 -18.91
C PRO A 2 -5.70 -23.30 -17.96
N ALA A 3 -5.18 -22.90 -16.78
CA ALA A 3 -5.95 -22.16 -15.79
C ALA A 3 -6.35 -20.75 -16.29
N ARG A 4 -5.39 -19.98 -16.86
CA ARG A 4 -5.66 -18.65 -17.41
C ARG A 4 -6.74 -18.69 -18.48
N GLU A 5 -6.58 -19.60 -19.43
CA GLU A 5 -7.56 -19.78 -20.52
C GLU A 5 -8.95 -20.12 -19.99
N SER A 6 -9.04 -21.02 -19.01
CA SER A 6 -10.31 -21.43 -18.42
C SER A 6 -11.04 -20.26 -17.75
N PHE A 7 -10.35 -19.45 -16.94
CA PHE A 7 -10.94 -18.27 -16.31
C PHE A 7 -11.32 -17.20 -17.33
N THR A 8 -10.46 -16.96 -18.33
CA THR A 8 -10.76 -15.99 -19.39
C THR A 8 -12.00 -16.42 -20.19
N ARG A 9 -12.09 -17.69 -20.56
CA ARG A 9 -13.27 -18.24 -21.27
C ARG A 9 -14.53 -18.15 -20.42
N TYR A 10 -14.41 -18.43 -19.11
CA TYR A 10 -15.52 -18.26 -18.18
C TYR A 10 -16.05 -16.82 -18.19
N LEU A 11 -15.16 -15.83 -18.05
CA LEU A 11 -15.55 -14.42 -18.04
C LEU A 11 -16.14 -13.95 -19.38
N GLN A 12 -15.68 -14.50 -20.51
CA GLN A 12 -16.27 -14.22 -21.82
C GLN A 12 -17.72 -14.71 -21.91
N SER A 13 -18.01 -15.88 -21.33
CA SER A 13 -19.34 -16.48 -21.36
C SER A 13 -20.25 -15.92 -20.26
N TYR A 14 -19.70 -15.58 -19.10
CA TYR A 14 -20.43 -15.20 -17.90
C TYR A 14 -19.75 -14.04 -17.19
N PRO A 15 -19.74 -12.81 -17.78
CA PRO A 15 -19.01 -11.67 -17.21
C PRO A 15 -19.50 -11.27 -15.80
N ASN A 16 -20.77 -11.50 -15.51
CA ASN A 16 -21.41 -11.25 -14.21
C ASN A 16 -21.92 -12.55 -13.56
N GLY A 17 -21.31 -13.67 -13.88
CA GLY A 17 -21.65 -14.97 -13.31
C GLY A 17 -21.27 -15.10 -11.85
N ALA A 18 -21.80 -16.12 -11.17
CA ALA A 18 -21.58 -16.36 -9.74
C ALA A 18 -20.09 -16.49 -9.36
N PHE A 19 -19.23 -16.87 -10.30
CA PHE A 19 -17.78 -17.04 -10.08
C PHE A 19 -16.94 -15.96 -10.77
N SER A 20 -17.53 -14.84 -11.24
CA SER A 20 -16.79 -13.80 -11.95
C SER A 20 -15.73 -13.15 -11.06
N LEU A 21 -16.04 -12.85 -9.80
CA LEU A 21 -15.06 -12.30 -8.84
C LEU A 21 -13.92 -13.28 -8.57
N ASN A 22 -14.22 -14.58 -8.41
CA ASN A 22 -13.19 -15.61 -8.29
C ASN A 22 -12.27 -15.63 -9.50
N ALA A 23 -12.85 -15.60 -10.72
CA ALA A 23 -12.07 -15.63 -11.96
C ALA A 23 -11.17 -14.40 -12.08
N HIS A 24 -11.67 -13.19 -11.80
CA HIS A 24 -10.86 -11.99 -11.77
C HIS A 24 -9.73 -12.06 -10.73
N TYR A 25 -10.04 -12.58 -9.54
CA TYR A 25 -9.02 -12.76 -8.49
C TYR A 25 -7.89 -13.68 -8.94
N TYR A 26 -8.21 -14.88 -9.44
CA TYR A 26 -7.18 -15.82 -9.91
C TYR A 26 -6.41 -15.29 -11.12
N LEU A 27 -7.08 -14.58 -12.04
CA LEU A 27 -6.39 -13.95 -13.17
C LEU A 27 -5.44 -12.85 -12.72
N SER A 28 -5.76 -12.08 -11.68
CA SER A 28 -4.84 -11.10 -11.12
C SER A 28 -3.61 -11.76 -10.48
N LEU A 29 -3.78 -12.89 -9.78
CA LEU A 29 -2.65 -13.64 -9.22
C LEU A 29 -1.75 -14.22 -10.33
N ILE A 30 -2.34 -14.81 -11.36
CA ILE A 30 -1.60 -15.33 -12.52
C ILE A 30 -0.86 -14.19 -13.23
N GLY A 31 -1.51 -13.02 -13.39
CA GLY A 31 -0.87 -11.83 -13.95
C GLY A 31 0.33 -11.37 -13.13
N LYS A 32 0.22 -11.37 -11.79
CA LYS A 32 1.34 -11.02 -10.89
C LYS A 32 2.52 -11.95 -11.08
N GLU A 33 2.31 -13.26 -11.13
CA GLU A 33 3.35 -14.26 -11.38
C GLU A 33 4.02 -14.08 -12.76
N GLN A 34 3.24 -13.71 -13.77
CA GLN A 34 3.71 -13.50 -15.15
C GLN A 34 4.25 -12.09 -15.41
N LYS A 35 4.23 -11.20 -14.40
CA LYS A 35 4.61 -9.78 -14.52
C LYS A 35 3.76 -9.03 -15.57
N ASP A 36 2.51 -9.47 -15.75
CA ASP A 36 1.51 -8.83 -16.62
C ASP A 36 0.78 -7.73 -15.82
N GLU A 37 1.45 -6.60 -15.61
CA GLU A 37 0.90 -5.48 -14.84
C GLU A 37 -0.43 -4.98 -15.37
N THR A 38 -0.61 -4.97 -16.70
CA THR A 38 -1.85 -4.51 -17.34
C THR A 38 -3.00 -5.44 -17.01
N GLY A 39 -2.78 -6.76 -17.10
CA GLY A 39 -3.78 -7.76 -16.70
C GLY A 39 -4.10 -7.69 -15.21
N VAL A 40 -3.10 -7.47 -14.36
CA VAL A 40 -3.34 -7.27 -12.92
C VAL A 40 -4.23 -6.06 -12.68
N LEU A 41 -3.92 -4.89 -13.26
CA LEU A 41 -4.74 -3.68 -13.08
C LEU A 41 -6.17 -3.87 -13.60
N GLU A 42 -6.35 -4.51 -14.75
CA GLU A 42 -7.67 -4.79 -15.30
C GLU A 42 -8.51 -5.63 -14.34
N HIS A 43 -7.95 -6.76 -13.88
CA HIS A 43 -8.70 -7.71 -13.08
C HIS A 43 -8.90 -7.22 -11.64
N THR A 44 -7.90 -6.58 -11.03
CA THR A 44 -8.07 -5.94 -9.71
C THR A 44 -9.05 -4.77 -9.78
N GLY A 45 -9.03 -3.97 -10.85
CA GLY A 45 -10.01 -2.91 -11.07
C GLY A 45 -11.45 -3.44 -11.06
N LYS A 46 -11.69 -4.62 -11.67
CA LYS A 46 -13.00 -5.28 -11.59
C LYS A 46 -13.38 -5.74 -10.20
N LEU A 47 -12.43 -6.22 -9.41
CA LEU A 47 -12.68 -6.59 -8.01
C LEU A 47 -13.02 -5.36 -7.15
N LEU A 48 -12.41 -4.20 -7.42
CA LEU A 48 -12.64 -2.97 -6.68
C LEU A 48 -14.02 -2.34 -6.94
N GLU A 49 -14.74 -2.76 -7.99
CA GLU A 49 -16.14 -2.42 -8.19
C GLU A 49 -17.04 -3.05 -7.09
N TYR A 50 -16.52 -4.05 -6.34
CA TYR A 50 -17.21 -4.78 -5.28
C TYR A 50 -16.44 -4.67 -3.95
N PRO A 51 -16.50 -3.52 -3.28
CA PRO A 51 -15.66 -3.22 -2.12
C PRO A 51 -15.89 -4.13 -0.90
N ASP A 52 -17.07 -4.76 -0.82
CA ASP A 52 -17.41 -5.68 0.27
C ASP A 52 -17.10 -7.16 -0.08
N SER A 53 -16.44 -7.40 -1.21
CA SER A 53 -16.02 -8.75 -1.58
C SER A 53 -14.85 -9.23 -0.72
N PRO A 54 -14.67 -10.55 -0.52
CA PRO A 54 -13.54 -11.10 0.21
C PRO A 54 -12.19 -10.85 -0.47
N TYR A 55 -12.20 -10.37 -1.71
CA TYR A 55 -11.00 -10.09 -2.50
C TYR A 55 -10.57 -8.62 -2.48
N SER A 56 -11.38 -7.73 -1.90
CA SER A 56 -11.19 -6.28 -1.99
C SER A 56 -9.87 -5.82 -1.37
N GLU A 57 -9.47 -6.33 -0.20
CA GLU A 57 -8.21 -5.95 0.45
C GLU A 57 -6.99 -6.37 -0.37
N GLU A 58 -6.98 -7.60 -0.91
CA GLU A 58 -5.88 -8.08 -1.76
C GLU A 58 -5.85 -7.32 -3.09
N ALA A 59 -7.02 -7.02 -3.66
CA ALA A 59 -7.11 -6.23 -4.89
C ALA A 59 -6.55 -4.81 -4.68
N LEU A 60 -6.90 -4.13 -3.57
CA LEU A 60 -6.36 -2.81 -3.22
C LEU A 60 -4.83 -2.84 -3.08
N LEU A 61 -4.30 -3.89 -2.44
CA LEU A 61 -2.86 -4.03 -2.27
C LEU A 61 -2.16 -4.22 -3.61
N MET A 62 -2.61 -5.18 -4.42
CA MET A 62 -1.99 -5.46 -5.73
C MET A 62 -2.12 -4.29 -6.71
N HIS A 63 -3.29 -3.65 -6.75
CA HIS A 63 -3.54 -2.49 -7.61
C HIS A 63 -2.66 -1.31 -7.22
N GLY A 64 -2.62 -0.99 -5.93
CA GLY A 64 -1.78 0.07 -5.38
C GLY A 64 -0.28 -0.16 -5.60
N GLU A 65 0.23 -1.40 -5.43
CA GLU A 65 1.61 -1.77 -5.71
C GLU A 65 2.01 -1.51 -7.18
N ILE A 66 1.17 -1.91 -8.13
CA ILE A 66 1.43 -1.67 -9.56
C ILE A 66 1.42 -0.19 -9.87
N LEU A 67 0.42 0.56 -9.40
CA LEU A 67 0.34 2.01 -9.61
C LEU A 67 1.53 2.74 -8.99
N PHE A 68 1.97 2.32 -7.80
CA PHE A 68 3.17 2.86 -7.16
C PHE A 68 4.43 2.65 -8.01
N ASN A 69 4.62 1.43 -8.52
CA ASN A 69 5.76 1.10 -9.38
C ASN A 69 5.72 1.88 -10.72
N ARG A 70 4.53 2.17 -11.24
CA ARG A 70 4.33 3.03 -12.41
C ARG A 70 4.47 4.52 -12.11
N LYS A 71 4.78 4.89 -10.87
CA LYS A 71 4.87 6.28 -10.39
C LYS A 71 3.54 7.04 -10.44
N GLU A 72 2.44 6.34 -10.49
CA GLU A 72 1.08 6.87 -10.43
C GLU A 72 0.65 7.06 -8.96
N TYR A 73 1.47 7.82 -8.21
CA TYR A 73 1.42 7.90 -6.75
C TYR A 73 0.09 8.41 -6.19
N LYS A 74 -0.63 9.28 -6.90
CA LYS A 74 -1.93 9.78 -6.44
C LYS A 74 -2.99 8.69 -6.44
N GLN A 75 -2.99 7.83 -7.45
CA GLN A 75 -3.92 6.72 -7.55
C GLN A 75 -3.55 5.62 -6.55
N ALA A 76 -2.26 5.28 -6.46
CA ALA A 76 -1.75 4.35 -5.44
C ALA A 76 -2.10 4.80 -4.01
N LEU A 77 -1.98 6.11 -3.72
CA LEU A 77 -2.36 6.69 -2.43
C LEU A 77 -3.84 6.45 -2.12
N ALA A 78 -4.72 6.61 -3.12
CA ALA A 78 -6.15 6.36 -2.93
C ALA A 78 -6.43 4.89 -2.56
N ASP A 79 -5.78 3.94 -3.23
CA ASP A 79 -5.92 2.51 -2.93
C ASP A 79 -5.40 2.17 -1.53
N TYR A 80 -4.21 2.65 -1.18
CA TYR A 80 -3.65 2.40 0.15
C TYR A 80 -4.47 3.02 1.28
N LYS A 81 -5.08 4.20 1.07
CA LYS A 81 -6.04 4.79 2.02
C LYS A 81 -7.28 3.92 2.19
N GLN A 82 -7.81 3.38 1.11
CA GLN A 82 -8.94 2.46 1.18
C GLN A 82 -8.54 1.17 1.92
N LEU A 83 -7.37 0.60 1.63
CA LEU A 83 -6.85 -0.56 2.35
C LEU A 83 -6.70 -0.27 3.85
N GLN A 84 -6.09 0.85 4.23
CA GLN A 84 -5.97 1.28 5.63
C GLN A 84 -7.34 1.35 6.33
N ALA A 85 -8.35 1.91 5.66
CA ALA A 85 -9.68 2.12 6.23
C ALA A 85 -10.50 0.83 6.37
N ARG A 86 -10.29 -0.14 5.46
CA ARG A 86 -11.10 -1.37 5.36
C ARG A 86 -10.42 -2.60 5.93
N ALA A 87 -9.11 -2.54 6.19
CA ALA A 87 -8.32 -3.69 6.61
C ALA A 87 -8.90 -4.38 7.83
N THR A 88 -9.11 -5.68 7.70
CA THR A 88 -9.66 -6.55 8.75
C THR A 88 -8.60 -7.03 9.74
N THR A 89 -7.32 -6.96 9.36
CA THR A 89 -6.19 -7.32 10.22
C THR A 89 -5.22 -6.15 10.42
N ALA A 90 -4.47 -6.18 11.53
CA ALA A 90 -3.44 -5.19 11.82
C ALA A 90 -2.35 -5.18 10.74
N GLU A 91 -1.95 -6.36 10.25
CA GLU A 91 -0.95 -6.52 9.20
C GLU A 91 -1.38 -5.86 7.89
N ARG A 92 -2.65 -6.06 7.48
CA ARG A 92 -3.20 -5.43 6.27
C ARG A 92 -3.28 -3.92 6.43
N ARG A 93 -3.70 -3.43 7.59
CA ARG A 93 -3.74 -1.99 7.89
C ARG A 93 -2.35 -1.40 7.83
N GLN A 94 -1.35 -2.06 8.42
CA GLN A 94 0.04 -1.62 8.38
C GLN A 94 0.58 -1.50 6.95
N LEU A 95 0.25 -2.46 6.06
CA LEU A 95 0.61 -2.38 4.63
C LEU A 95 -0.03 -1.15 3.97
N GLY A 96 -1.30 -0.89 4.24
CA GLY A 96 -2.00 0.31 3.74
C GLY A 96 -1.33 1.59 4.21
N VAL A 97 -1.08 1.73 5.52
CA VAL A 97 -0.45 2.93 6.10
C VAL A 97 0.98 3.13 5.58
N THR A 98 1.73 2.04 5.41
CA THR A 98 3.08 2.10 4.82
C THR A 98 3.03 2.62 3.38
N GLY A 99 2.08 2.14 2.58
CA GLY A 99 1.85 2.64 1.23
C GLY A 99 1.48 4.13 1.21
N VAL A 100 0.60 4.56 2.13
CA VAL A 100 0.23 5.98 2.30
C VAL A 100 1.45 6.83 2.65
N LEU A 101 2.30 6.40 3.61
CA LEU A 101 3.53 7.10 3.97
C LEU A 101 4.44 7.29 2.75
N ARG A 102 4.73 6.22 2.03
CA ARG A 102 5.64 6.25 0.87
C ARG A 102 5.10 7.09 -0.28
N CYS A 103 3.80 7.00 -0.57
CA CYS A 103 3.15 7.87 -1.55
C CYS A 103 3.22 9.35 -1.13
N GLY A 104 2.94 9.65 0.14
CA GLY A 104 3.02 11.00 0.69
C GLY A 104 4.41 11.61 0.53
N VAL A 105 5.46 10.83 0.81
CA VAL A 105 6.86 11.25 0.60
C VAL A 105 7.13 11.62 -0.85
N LEU A 106 6.73 10.78 -1.80
CA LEU A 106 6.97 10.98 -3.23
C LEU A 106 6.11 12.11 -3.82
N LEU A 107 4.93 12.34 -3.25
CA LEU A 107 4.06 13.47 -3.59
C LEU A 107 4.46 14.78 -2.88
N LYS A 108 5.42 14.72 -1.95
CA LYS A 108 5.83 15.85 -1.08
C LYS A 108 4.66 16.42 -0.25
N ASP A 109 3.77 15.55 0.19
CA ASP A 109 2.64 15.89 1.05
C ASP A 109 3.03 15.68 2.52
N ASP A 110 3.58 16.73 3.15
CA ASP A 110 4.07 16.68 4.53
C ASP A 110 2.95 16.36 5.53
N ILE A 111 1.72 16.76 5.26
CA ILE A 111 0.58 16.48 6.14
C ILE A 111 0.28 14.99 6.12
N GLU A 112 0.20 14.40 4.94
CA GLU A 112 -0.03 12.98 4.77
C GLU A 112 1.10 12.14 5.39
N VAL A 113 2.35 12.55 5.17
CA VAL A 113 3.53 11.90 5.76
C VAL A 113 3.46 11.89 7.29
N ILE A 114 3.15 13.04 7.92
CA ILE A 114 3.05 13.14 9.38
C ILE A 114 1.94 12.24 9.92
N GLN A 115 0.79 12.23 9.27
CA GLN A 115 -0.36 11.41 9.70
C GLN A 115 -0.04 9.92 9.59
N ALA A 116 0.46 9.48 8.44
CA ALA A 116 0.78 8.07 8.20
C ALA A 116 1.92 7.58 9.11
N ALA A 117 2.99 8.34 9.25
CA ALA A 117 4.09 7.99 10.14
C ALA A 117 3.64 7.93 11.61
N THR A 118 2.77 8.84 12.04
CA THR A 118 2.22 8.82 13.40
C THR A 118 1.35 7.59 13.64
N ALA A 119 0.54 7.20 12.65
CA ALA A 119 -0.26 5.98 12.73
C ALA A 119 0.62 4.72 12.83
N LEU A 120 1.68 4.63 12.00
CA LEU A 120 2.65 3.52 12.08
C LEU A 120 3.32 3.44 13.45
N LEU A 121 3.83 4.56 13.95
CA LEU A 121 4.54 4.61 15.23
C LEU A 121 3.66 4.30 16.46
N ALA A 122 2.35 4.33 16.29
CA ALA A 122 1.39 3.90 17.31
C ALA A 122 1.11 2.37 17.30
N GLU A 123 1.56 1.64 16.26
CA GLU A 123 1.36 0.20 16.16
C GLU A 123 2.23 -0.57 17.16
N ALA A 124 1.65 -1.61 17.80
CA ALA A 124 2.34 -2.38 18.84
C ALA A 124 3.46 -3.28 18.29
N LYS A 125 3.39 -3.64 17.02
CA LYS A 125 4.35 -4.55 16.36
C LYS A 125 4.87 -3.91 15.08
N LEU A 126 5.89 -3.08 15.22
CA LEU A 126 6.57 -2.47 14.09
C LEU A 126 8.00 -3.00 14.01
N THR A 127 8.48 -3.34 12.79
CA THR A 127 9.89 -3.70 12.63
C THR A 127 10.77 -2.47 12.86
N PRO A 128 12.01 -2.63 13.34
CA PRO A 128 12.92 -1.49 13.53
C PRO A 128 13.12 -0.68 12.25
N GLU A 129 13.21 -1.34 11.10
CA GLU A 129 13.36 -0.70 9.79
C GLU A 129 12.18 0.21 9.47
N LEU A 130 10.95 -0.28 9.64
CA LEU A 130 9.75 0.51 9.37
C LEU A 130 9.55 1.62 10.41
N GLN A 131 9.92 1.36 11.68
CA GLN A 131 9.92 2.39 12.72
C GLN A 131 10.87 3.54 12.36
N ASN A 132 12.09 3.21 11.93
CA ASN A 132 13.08 4.20 11.56
C ASN A 132 12.70 4.94 10.26
N GLU A 133 12.13 4.24 9.27
CA GLU A 133 11.56 4.87 8.08
C GLU A 133 10.50 5.92 8.46
N ALA A 134 9.58 5.55 9.35
CA ALA A 134 8.51 6.44 9.79
C ALA A 134 9.05 7.66 10.57
N LEU A 135 9.99 7.46 11.50
CA LEU A 135 10.62 8.55 12.24
C LEU A 135 11.38 9.51 11.32
N TYR A 136 12.15 8.98 10.38
CA TYR A 136 12.96 9.77 9.46
C TYR A 136 12.09 10.67 8.58
N TYR A 137 11.08 10.11 7.92
CA TYR A 137 10.23 10.90 7.04
C TYR A 137 9.33 11.86 7.81
N ARG A 138 8.87 11.50 9.01
CA ARG A 138 8.10 12.43 9.85
C ARG A 138 8.95 13.59 10.32
N ALA A 139 10.19 13.34 10.73
CA ALA A 139 11.12 14.41 11.09
C ALA A 139 11.37 15.38 9.93
N LYS A 140 11.59 14.86 8.71
CA LYS A 140 11.74 15.70 7.50
C LYS A 140 10.49 16.53 7.22
N ALA A 141 9.32 15.94 7.31
CA ALA A 141 8.06 16.67 7.13
C ALA A 141 7.85 17.76 8.20
N TYR A 142 8.21 17.48 9.46
CA TYR A 142 8.20 18.51 10.52
C TYR A 142 9.19 19.66 10.25
N LEU A 143 10.39 19.36 9.72
CA LEU A 143 11.35 20.40 9.35
C LEU A 143 10.78 21.29 8.22
N ASN A 144 10.17 20.71 7.21
CA ASN A 144 9.52 21.46 6.14
C ASN A 144 8.44 22.40 6.67
N GLN A 145 7.70 21.96 7.70
CA GLN A 145 6.68 22.76 8.40
C GLN A 145 7.25 23.69 9.48
N LYS A 146 8.58 23.80 9.61
CA LYS A 146 9.27 24.60 10.64
C LYS A 146 8.96 24.17 12.08
N ALA A 147 8.47 22.95 12.28
CA ALA A 147 8.19 22.36 13.60
C ALA A 147 9.45 21.71 14.19
N VAL A 148 10.51 22.51 14.37
CA VAL A 148 11.88 22.05 14.69
C VAL A 148 11.95 21.20 15.96
N LYS A 149 11.17 21.53 17.00
CA LYS A 149 11.17 20.75 18.25
C LYS A 149 10.68 19.32 18.01
N LYS A 150 9.57 19.15 17.27
CA LYS A 150 9.02 17.82 16.96
C LYS A 150 9.99 17.00 16.09
N ALA A 151 10.62 17.64 15.12
CA ALA A 151 11.65 17.00 14.31
C ALA A 151 12.84 16.52 15.15
N ALA A 152 13.33 17.37 16.07
CA ALA A 152 14.43 17.01 16.96
C ALA A 152 14.10 15.83 17.88
N ASP A 153 12.85 15.71 18.33
CA ASP A 153 12.42 14.57 19.15
C ASP A 153 12.45 13.25 18.35
N ASP A 154 11.96 13.26 17.11
CA ASP A 154 12.03 12.08 16.23
C ASP A 154 13.48 11.72 15.87
N LEU A 155 14.32 12.69 15.54
CA LEU A 155 15.72 12.46 15.22
C LEU A 155 16.53 11.91 16.40
N LYS A 156 16.21 12.33 17.64
CA LYS A 156 16.82 11.74 18.85
C LYS A 156 16.45 10.25 19.02
N LEU A 157 15.22 9.87 18.69
CA LEU A 157 14.81 8.47 18.73
C LEU A 157 15.53 7.68 17.64
N LEU A 158 15.61 8.21 16.44
CA LEU A 158 16.29 7.61 15.30
C LEU A 158 17.78 7.38 15.59
N ALA A 159 18.48 8.36 16.16
CA ALA A 159 19.90 8.28 16.48
C ALA A 159 20.26 7.20 17.53
N LYS A 160 19.29 6.67 18.26
CA LYS A 160 19.51 5.57 19.20
C LYS A 160 19.58 4.20 18.51
N ASP A 161 19.09 4.10 17.29
CA ASP A 161 19.11 2.86 16.51
C ASP A 161 20.05 2.98 15.32
N THR A 162 21.31 2.55 15.53
CA THR A 162 22.35 2.56 14.49
C THR A 162 22.36 1.30 13.62
N ARG A 163 21.40 0.39 13.82
CA ARG A 163 21.33 -0.90 13.10
C ARG A 163 20.73 -0.80 11.70
N THR A 164 20.06 0.30 11.40
CA THR A 164 19.40 0.52 10.13
C THR A 164 20.02 1.70 9.38
N LEU A 165 19.72 1.80 8.07
CA LEU A 165 20.18 2.90 7.22
C LEU A 165 19.78 4.28 7.78
N TYR A 166 18.57 4.40 8.32
CA TYR A 166 18.04 5.66 8.85
C TYR A 166 18.66 6.08 10.20
N GLY A 167 19.19 5.12 10.96
CA GLY A 167 19.87 5.40 12.24
C GLY A 167 21.33 5.79 12.07
N ALA A 168 21.90 5.57 10.87
CA ALA A 168 23.30 5.86 10.55
C ALA A 168 23.54 7.25 9.94
N GLU A 169 22.48 7.95 9.49
CA GLU A 169 22.52 9.33 8.98
C GLU A 169 22.38 10.36 10.11
#